data_7f74c94ed2c794f310d7c3ad27b2cdcb
#
_entry.id   7f74c94ed2c794f310d7c3ad27b2cdcb
#
_cell.length_a   1.000
_cell.length_b   1.000
_cell.length_c   1.000
_cell.angle_alpha   90.00
_cell.angle_beta   90.00
_cell.angle_gamma   90.00
#
_symmetry.space_group_name_H-M   'P 1'
#
loop_
_entity.id
_entity.type
_entity.pdbx_description
1 polymer ?
#
loop_
_entity_poly.entity_id
_entity_poly.type
_entity_poly.pdbx_seq_one_letter_code
_entity_poly.pdbx_strand_id
1 'polypeptide(L)'
;MRAGLSLIVALGWVSALLTDEAIVRLRIEAEIKVCAPRFRLGDIALVEGGTLEQRERLKQIELGASPLPGQKRRFTRQQLLTRLRQHGIDPATLQIQMPDTVQITRLAQSLSEDALVQFAREQLKPLLGESATEWQLDGEKTPTVFTLPEGTLSFELLGEPRVGIGTATVQVAILIDGERQGQHTLRFRAPTRARALLVRTGETVQVQVRVEGVQLEVLGTARASGAEGEVIPVYIPTTQKTVRARIVEKGRVEVIL
;
A
#
# COMPACT_ATOMS: atom_id res chain seq x y z
N MET A 1 -15.96 -87.69 -47.91
CA MET A 1 -14.69 -88.20 -47.37
C MET A 1 -13.80 -87.03 -47.02
N ARG A 2 -13.31 -86.93 -45.74
CA ARG A 2 -12.19 -86.19 -45.20
C ARG A 2 -12.30 -84.65 -45.40
N ALA A 3 -12.84 -83.86 -44.59
CA ALA A 3 -12.45 -83.18 -43.30
C ALA A 3 -10.98 -82.70 -43.33
N GLY A 4 -10.79 -81.44 -43.42
CA GLY A 4 -9.54 -80.70 -43.23
C GLY A 4 -9.81 -79.48 -42.39
N LEU A 5 -9.64 -79.62 -41.07
CA LEU A 5 -9.73 -78.56 -40.07
C LEU A 5 -8.48 -77.72 -40.15
N SER A 6 -8.55 -76.47 -40.46
CA SER A 6 -7.41 -75.53 -40.41
C SER A 6 -7.64 -74.54 -39.26
N LEU A 7 -6.95 -74.82 -38.17
CA LEU A 7 -6.89 -73.97 -36.92
C LEU A 7 -5.94 -72.83 -37.24
N ILE A 8 -6.46 -71.58 -37.31
CA ILE A 8 -5.62 -70.37 -37.38
C ILE A 8 -5.54 -69.84 -35.95
N VAL A 9 -4.35 -70.03 -35.39
CA VAL A 9 -3.92 -69.41 -34.12
C VAL A 9 -3.72 -67.96 -34.37
N ALA A 10 -4.61 -67.11 -33.82
CA ALA A 10 -4.40 -65.69 -33.68
C ALA A 10 -3.64 -65.47 -32.35
N LEU A 11 -2.32 -65.41 -32.44
CA LEU A 11 -1.48 -65.03 -31.29
C LEU A 11 -1.10 -63.54 -31.44
N GLY A 12 -1.53 -62.77 -30.46
CA GLY A 12 -0.70 -61.75 -29.81
C GLY A 12 -0.43 -60.44 -30.51
N TRP A 13 -1.32 -59.49 -30.36
CA TRP A 13 -0.94 -58.08 -30.36
C TRP A 13 -1.67 -57.37 -29.22
N VAL A 14 -1.31 -57.69 -27.98
CA VAL A 14 -1.71 -56.94 -26.75
C VAL A 14 -0.47 -56.80 -25.91
N SER A 15 0.42 -55.90 -26.22
CA SER A 15 1.52 -55.53 -25.32
C SER A 15 2.32 -54.35 -25.84
N ALA A 16 1.71 -53.17 -26.04
CA ALA A 16 2.49 -51.97 -26.31
C ALA A 16 1.85 -50.64 -25.77
N LEU A 17 0.81 -50.71 -24.97
CA LEU A 17 0.13 -49.51 -24.49
C LEU A 17 0.26 -49.25 -22.98
N LEU A 18 1.00 -50.07 -22.23
CA LEU A 18 1.04 -49.97 -20.76
C LEU A 18 2.36 -49.42 -20.17
N THR A 19 3.34 -49.04 -21.01
CA THR A 19 4.66 -48.62 -20.49
C THR A 19 4.89 -47.10 -20.47
N ASP A 20 4.04 -46.31 -21.08
CA ASP A 20 4.24 -44.84 -21.17
C ASP A 20 3.65 -44.07 -19.97
N GLU A 21 2.70 -44.64 -19.21
CA GLU A 21 2.12 -44.05 -17.99
C GLU A 21 3.02 -44.19 -16.73
N ALA A 22 3.99 -45.10 -16.75
CA ALA A 22 4.82 -45.42 -15.59
C ALA A 22 5.92 -44.38 -15.30
N ILE A 23 6.37 -43.63 -16.32
CA ILE A 23 7.48 -42.69 -16.16
C ILE A 23 6.94 -41.30 -15.89
N VAL A 24 7.37 -40.69 -14.75
CA VAL A 24 7.02 -39.30 -14.43
C VAL A 24 7.86 -38.37 -15.32
N ARG A 25 7.16 -37.45 -15.99
CA ARG A 25 7.76 -36.40 -16.84
C ARG A 25 7.62 -35.04 -16.14
N LEU A 26 8.72 -34.31 -16.06
CA LEU A 26 8.78 -32.94 -15.58
C LEU A 26 9.10 -32.02 -16.75
N ARG A 27 8.19 -31.12 -17.09
CA ARG A 27 8.40 -30.10 -18.09
C ARG A 27 8.45 -28.72 -17.43
N ILE A 28 9.56 -28.00 -17.63
CA ILE A 28 9.83 -26.71 -17.04
C ILE A 28 10.17 -25.72 -18.15
N GLU A 29 9.52 -24.58 -18.16
CA GLU A 29 9.72 -23.53 -19.16
C GLU A 29 10.90 -22.61 -18.78
N ALA A 30 11.42 -21.85 -19.77
CA ALA A 30 12.55 -20.95 -19.57
C ALA A 30 12.24 -19.76 -18.66
N GLU A 31 10.99 -19.28 -18.69
CA GLU A 31 10.52 -18.16 -17.88
C GLU A 31 9.26 -18.55 -17.10
N ILE A 32 9.30 -18.33 -15.79
CA ILE A 32 8.23 -18.73 -14.89
C ILE A 32 7.91 -17.58 -13.93
N LYS A 33 6.64 -17.42 -13.65
CA LYS A 33 6.11 -16.43 -12.69
C LYS A 33 5.57 -17.15 -11.46
N VAL A 34 5.96 -16.67 -10.27
CA VAL A 34 5.53 -17.21 -8.99
C VAL A 34 4.98 -16.10 -8.10
N CYS A 35 3.99 -16.40 -7.28
CA CYS A 35 3.40 -15.43 -6.33
C CYS A 35 3.96 -15.62 -4.92
N ALA A 36 4.09 -16.86 -4.47
CA ALA A 36 4.46 -17.21 -3.10
C ALA A 36 5.90 -16.80 -2.74
N PRO A 37 6.19 -16.56 -1.44
CA PRO A 37 7.55 -16.24 -0.97
C PRO A 37 8.52 -17.42 -1.10
N ARG A 38 8.00 -18.64 -1.20
CA ARG A 38 8.74 -19.86 -1.49
C ARG A 38 8.05 -20.59 -2.61
N PHE A 39 8.80 -21.16 -3.54
CA PHE A 39 8.24 -21.89 -4.67
C PHE A 39 8.52 -23.38 -4.56
N ARG A 40 7.55 -24.16 -5.01
CA ARG A 40 7.58 -25.63 -5.05
C ARG A 40 7.74 -26.11 -6.48
N LEU A 41 8.01 -27.39 -6.62
CA LEU A 41 8.13 -27.99 -7.96
C LEU A 41 6.84 -27.83 -8.78
N GLY A 42 5.68 -27.96 -8.13
CA GLY A 42 4.39 -27.76 -8.78
C GLY A 42 4.11 -26.33 -9.28
N ASP A 43 4.83 -25.32 -8.73
CA ASP A 43 4.70 -23.93 -9.19
C ASP A 43 5.49 -23.66 -10.49
N ILE A 44 6.48 -24.50 -10.78
CA ILE A 44 7.40 -24.27 -11.90
C ILE A 44 7.40 -25.38 -12.95
N ALA A 45 6.85 -26.55 -12.63
CA ALA A 45 6.89 -27.73 -13.51
C ALA A 45 5.49 -28.29 -13.78
N LEU A 46 5.23 -28.61 -15.04
CA LEU A 46 4.13 -29.50 -15.39
C LEU A 46 4.60 -30.94 -15.09
N VAL A 47 3.86 -31.63 -14.20
CA VAL A 47 4.16 -33.00 -13.76
C VAL A 47 3.16 -33.94 -14.39
N GLU A 48 3.63 -34.82 -15.29
CA GLU A 48 2.82 -35.77 -16.03
C GLU A 48 3.30 -37.22 -15.80
N GLY A 49 2.45 -38.20 -16.10
CA GLY A 49 2.73 -39.63 -15.89
C GLY A 49 2.75 -40.04 -14.41
N GLY A 50 3.14 -41.27 -14.13
CA GLY A 50 3.16 -41.85 -12.81
C GLY A 50 1.80 -41.92 -12.12
N THR A 51 1.80 -42.30 -10.85
CA THR A 51 0.58 -42.30 -10.02
C THR A 51 0.20 -40.90 -9.54
N LEU A 52 -1.08 -40.71 -9.17
CA LEU A 52 -1.54 -39.45 -8.59
C LEU A 52 -0.73 -39.08 -7.33
N GLU A 53 -0.48 -40.04 -6.47
CA GLU A 53 0.29 -39.86 -5.24
C GLU A 53 1.73 -39.39 -5.53
N GLN A 54 2.40 -39.99 -6.53
CA GLN A 54 3.73 -39.58 -6.95
C GLN A 54 3.74 -38.13 -7.46
N ARG A 55 2.76 -37.76 -8.30
CA ARG A 55 2.65 -36.40 -8.82
C ARG A 55 2.44 -35.38 -7.70
N GLU A 56 1.52 -35.65 -6.80
CA GLU A 56 1.24 -34.71 -5.68
C GLU A 56 2.44 -34.59 -4.72
N ARG A 57 3.11 -35.69 -4.43
CA ARG A 57 4.36 -35.68 -3.65
C ARG A 57 5.44 -34.83 -4.33
N LEU A 58 5.63 -34.97 -5.64
CA LEU A 58 6.60 -34.19 -6.40
C LEU A 58 6.24 -32.71 -6.41
N LYS A 59 4.98 -32.35 -6.65
CA LYS A 59 4.52 -30.95 -6.66
C LYS A 59 4.79 -30.23 -5.34
N GLN A 60 4.73 -30.93 -4.19
CA GLN A 60 4.94 -30.35 -2.87
C GLN A 60 6.42 -30.12 -2.52
N ILE A 61 7.36 -30.59 -3.33
CA ILE A 61 8.80 -30.40 -3.07
C ILE A 61 9.15 -28.91 -3.12
N GLU A 62 9.66 -28.39 -2.01
CA GLU A 62 10.13 -27.02 -1.91
C GLU A 62 11.50 -26.86 -2.58
N LEU A 63 11.58 -25.99 -3.56
CA LEU A 63 12.80 -25.74 -4.31
C LEU A 63 13.63 -24.57 -3.78
N GLY A 64 12.99 -23.67 -3.04
CA GLY A 64 13.68 -22.58 -2.38
C GLY A 64 12.86 -21.29 -2.23
N ALA A 65 13.54 -20.22 -1.78
CA ALA A 65 12.93 -18.91 -1.67
C ALA A 65 12.74 -18.26 -3.04
N SER A 66 11.59 -17.63 -3.25
CA SER A 66 11.33 -16.79 -4.42
C SER A 66 12.19 -15.50 -4.34
N PRO A 67 12.42 -14.82 -5.47
CA PRO A 67 13.03 -13.50 -5.43
C PRO A 67 12.13 -12.50 -4.69
N LEU A 68 12.63 -11.28 -4.44
CA LEU A 68 11.79 -10.19 -3.94
C LEU A 68 10.70 -9.85 -4.97
N PRO A 69 9.56 -9.28 -4.53
CA PRO A 69 8.48 -8.88 -5.43
C PRO A 69 9.00 -8.03 -6.58
N GLY A 70 8.61 -8.36 -7.81
CA GLY A 70 9.06 -7.71 -9.04
C GLY A 70 10.49 -8.06 -9.49
N GLN A 71 11.24 -8.82 -8.68
CA GLN A 71 12.61 -9.22 -9.01
C GLN A 71 12.65 -10.57 -9.74
N LYS A 72 13.79 -10.81 -10.39
CA LYS A 72 14.07 -12.02 -11.15
C LYS A 72 15.24 -12.79 -10.51
N ARG A 73 15.15 -14.13 -10.53
CA ARG A 73 16.20 -15.02 -10.06
C ARG A 73 16.44 -16.13 -11.09
N ARG A 74 17.70 -16.49 -11.28
CA ARG A 74 18.08 -17.66 -12.07
C ARG A 74 18.01 -18.91 -11.19
N PHE A 75 17.42 -19.96 -11.75
CA PHE A 75 17.34 -21.29 -11.14
C PHE A 75 17.89 -22.30 -12.15
N THR A 76 18.91 -23.06 -11.73
CA THR A 76 19.63 -23.96 -12.63
C THR A 76 19.13 -25.38 -12.53
N ARG A 77 19.33 -26.16 -13.62
CA ARG A 77 19.04 -27.58 -13.62
C ARG A 77 19.76 -28.33 -12.49
N GLN A 78 21.00 -27.97 -12.18
CA GLN A 78 21.77 -28.60 -11.10
C GLN A 78 21.13 -28.36 -9.73
N GLN A 79 20.59 -27.15 -9.49
CA GLN A 79 19.84 -26.85 -8.26
C GLN A 79 18.60 -27.72 -8.13
N LEU A 80 17.84 -27.93 -9.23
CA LEU A 80 16.70 -28.84 -9.24
C LEU A 80 17.12 -30.26 -8.85
N LEU A 81 18.14 -30.81 -9.53
CA LEU A 81 18.62 -32.17 -9.28
C LEU A 81 19.08 -32.35 -7.81
N THR A 82 19.75 -31.34 -7.27
CA THR A 82 20.18 -31.33 -5.84
C THR A 82 18.98 -31.36 -4.91
N ARG A 83 17.94 -30.54 -5.17
CA ARG A 83 16.71 -30.51 -4.35
C ARG A 83 15.94 -31.82 -4.40
N LEU A 84 15.79 -32.42 -5.59
CA LEU A 84 15.13 -33.72 -5.72
C LEU A 84 15.82 -34.78 -4.86
N ARG A 85 17.15 -34.88 -4.92
CA ARG A 85 17.94 -35.81 -4.09
C ARG A 85 17.78 -35.56 -2.59
N GLN A 86 17.75 -34.29 -2.16
CA GLN A 86 17.54 -33.94 -0.77
C GLN A 86 16.17 -34.41 -0.24
N HIS A 87 15.17 -34.50 -1.13
CA HIS A 87 13.84 -35.02 -0.82
C HIS A 87 13.70 -36.55 -1.07
N GLY A 88 14.83 -37.25 -1.28
CA GLY A 88 14.85 -38.69 -1.47
C GLY A 88 14.33 -39.16 -2.84
N ILE A 89 14.30 -38.27 -3.84
CA ILE A 89 13.91 -38.59 -5.19
C ILE A 89 15.18 -38.78 -6.05
N ASP A 90 15.31 -39.95 -6.67
CA ASP A 90 16.38 -40.16 -7.66
C ASP A 90 15.99 -39.49 -8.99
N PRO A 91 16.74 -38.49 -9.45
CA PRO A 91 16.45 -37.83 -10.71
C PRO A 91 16.53 -38.75 -11.95
N ALA A 92 17.24 -39.90 -11.86
CA ALA A 92 17.33 -40.86 -12.93
C ALA A 92 16.01 -41.56 -13.22
N THR A 93 15.10 -41.61 -12.28
CA THR A 93 13.75 -42.18 -12.43
C THR A 93 12.75 -41.20 -13.09
N LEU A 94 13.17 -39.97 -13.34
CA LEU A 94 12.34 -38.90 -13.91
C LEU A 94 12.83 -38.52 -15.30
N GLN A 95 11.89 -38.27 -16.19
CA GLN A 95 12.20 -37.64 -17.48
C GLN A 95 12.10 -36.11 -17.33
N ILE A 96 13.24 -35.41 -17.23
CA ILE A 96 13.29 -33.97 -16.97
C ILE A 96 13.59 -33.20 -18.25
N GLN A 97 12.60 -32.39 -18.68
CA GLN A 97 12.70 -31.46 -19.80
C GLN A 97 12.76 -30.05 -19.24
N MET A 98 13.93 -29.44 -19.18
CA MET A 98 14.12 -28.05 -18.76
C MET A 98 15.38 -27.48 -19.41
N PRO A 99 15.44 -26.14 -19.61
CA PRO A 99 16.66 -25.45 -19.98
C PRO A 99 17.72 -25.57 -18.88
N ASP A 100 18.98 -25.31 -19.17
CA ASP A 100 20.06 -25.30 -18.17
C ASP A 100 19.81 -24.25 -17.07
N THR A 101 19.14 -23.15 -17.45
CA THR A 101 18.79 -22.08 -16.57
C THR A 101 17.35 -21.61 -16.84
N VAL A 102 16.56 -21.50 -15.80
CA VAL A 102 15.19 -20.97 -15.80
C VAL A 102 15.19 -19.62 -15.08
N GLN A 103 14.47 -18.66 -15.64
CA GLN A 103 14.27 -17.36 -15.02
C GLN A 103 12.97 -17.36 -14.23
N ILE A 104 13.08 -17.26 -12.90
CA ILE A 104 11.93 -17.16 -11.98
C ILE A 104 11.70 -15.69 -11.65
N THR A 105 10.51 -15.19 -11.96
CA THR A 105 10.08 -13.83 -11.62
C THR A 105 9.02 -13.91 -10.55
N ARG A 106 9.18 -13.17 -9.43
CA ARG A 106 8.10 -13.05 -8.48
C ARG A 106 7.16 -11.93 -8.91
N LEU A 107 5.88 -12.25 -9.01
CA LEU A 107 4.85 -11.28 -9.35
C LEU A 107 4.76 -10.18 -8.28
N ALA A 108 4.43 -8.99 -8.69
CA ALA A 108 4.34 -7.83 -7.83
C ALA A 108 3.25 -6.88 -8.30
N GLN A 109 2.68 -6.16 -7.34
CA GLN A 109 1.79 -5.03 -7.54
C GLN A 109 2.40 -3.76 -6.97
N SER A 110 1.97 -2.61 -7.49
CA SER A 110 2.40 -1.30 -7.03
C SER A 110 1.31 -0.69 -6.15
N LEU A 111 1.72 -0.14 -5.01
CA LEU A 111 0.86 0.64 -4.14
C LEU A 111 1.36 2.09 -4.13
N SER A 112 0.50 3.04 -4.49
CA SER A 112 0.79 4.46 -4.33
C SER A 112 0.58 4.91 -2.89
N GLU A 113 1.38 5.86 -2.43
CA GLU A 113 1.20 6.50 -1.13
C GLU A 113 -0.19 7.14 -0.98
N ASP A 114 -0.79 7.62 -2.07
CA ASP A 114 -2.13 8.22 -2.07
C ASP A 114 -3.20 7.29 -1.48
N ALA A 115 -3.12 5.99 -1.75
CA ALA A 115 -4.06 5.01 -1.19
C ALA A 115 -3.94 4.93 0.34
N LEU A 116 -2.71 4.99 0.87
CA LEU A 116 -2.45 5.04 2.31
C LEU A 116 -2.95 6.35 2.92
N VAL A 117 -2.74 7.46 2.23
CA VAL A 117 -3.21 8.79 2.64
C VAL A 117 -4.73 8.83 2.71
N GLN A 118 -5.42 8.28 1.71
CA GLN A 118 -6.88 8.19 1.71
C GLN A 118 -7.40 7.34 2.88
N PHE A 119 -6.82 6.16 3.08
CA PHE A 119 -7.17 5.33 4.23
C PHE A 119 -6.97 6.08 5.56
N ALA A 120 -5.81 6.72 5.75
CA ALA A 120 -5.51 7.47 6.98
C ALA A 120 -6.47 8.65 7.20
N ARG A 121 -6.88 9.36 6.15
CA ARG A 121 -7.88 10.45 6.23
C ARG A 121 -9.24 9.94 6.71
N GLU A 122 -9.69 8.79 6.20
CA GLU A 122 -10.94 8.18 6.68
C GLU A 122 -10.86 7.87 8.19
N GLN A 123 -9.70 7.42 8.68
CA GLN A 123 -9.50 7.14 10.10
C GLN A 123 -9.39 8.42 10.97
N LEU A 124 -9.03 9.55 10.38
CA LEU A 124 -8.99 10.85 11.06
C LEU A 124 -10.35 11.55 11.11
N LYS A 125 -11.31 11.22 10.25
CA LYS A 125 -12.65 11.84 10.22
C LYS A 125 -13.39 11.81 11.55
N PRO A 126 -13.41 10.72 12.33
CA PRO A 126 -14.08 10.69 13.63
C PRO A 126 -13.49 11.69 14.64
N LEU A 127 -12.21 12.05 14.50
CA LEU A 127 -11.48 12.93 15.41
C LEU A 127 -11.48 14.40 14.96
N LEU A 128 -11.46 14.65 13.65
CA LEU A 128 -11.28 15.98 13.06
C LEU A 128 -12.54 16.48 12.32
N GLY A 129 -13.55 15.62 12.16
CA GLY A 129 -14.73 15.92 11.35
C GLY A 129 -14.38 16.13 9.87
N GLU A 130 -15.16 16.93 9.17
CA GLU A 130 -14.95 17.25 7.74
C GLU A 130 -13.62 17.98 7.47
N SER A 131 -13.04 18.63 8.50
CA SER A 131 -11.75 19.31 8.36
C SER A 131 -10.58 18.35 8.10
N ALA A 132 -10.74 17.04 8.32
CA ALA A 132 -9.70 16.04 8.02
C ALA A 132 -9.23 16.08 6.55
N THR A 133 -10.10 16.48 5.63
CA THR A 133 -9.79 16.61 4.20
C THR A 133 -8.86 17.79 3.90
N GLU A 134 -8.87 18.82 4.71
CA GLU A 134 -8.04 20.03 4.56
C GLU A 134 -6.61 19.83 5.09
N TRP A 135 -6.39 18.80 5.91
CA TRP A 135 -5.07 18.50 6.48
C TRP A 135 -4.12 18.00 5.41
N GLN A 136 -2.93 18.56 5.36
CA GLN A 136 -1.93 18.24 4.35
C GLN A 136 -0.94 17.20 4.88
N LEU A 137 -0.53 16.27 4.02
CA LEU A 137 0.54 15.33 4.36
C LEU A 137 1.83 16.11 4.59
N ASP A 138 2.48 15.84 5.72
CA ASP A 138 3.76 16.45 6.09
C ASP A 138 4.91 15.61 5.52
N GLY A 139 5.58 16.12 4.50
CA GLY A 139 6.68 15.43 3.83
C GLY A 139 6.96 15.98 2.44
N GLU A 140 7.98 15.43 1.79
CA GLU A 140 8.31 15.77 0.42
C GLU A 140 7.21 15.30 -0.54
N LYS A 141 6.92 16.12 -1.55
CA LYS A 141 5.86 15.89 -2.54
C LYS A 141 6.15 14.76 -3.54
N THR A 142 7.21 13.99 -3.37
CA THR A 142 7.52 12.88 -4.26
C THR A 142 6.68 11.67 -3.85
N PRO A 143 5.70 11.26 -4.65
CA PRO A 143 4.85 10.12 -4.30
C PRO A 143 5.71 8.87 -4.18
N THR A 144 5.67 8.26 -3.01
CA THR A 144 6.35 6.98 -2.77
C THR A 144 5.53 5.85 -3.37
N VAL A 145 6.15 5.02 -4.19
CA VAL A 145 5.53 3.81 -4.75
C VAL A 145 6.13 2.59 -4.06
N PHE A 146 5.29 1.78 -3.45
CA PHE A 146 5.68 0.54 -2.79
C PHE A 146 5.52 -0.62 -3.77
N THR A 147 6.53 -1.47 -3.88
CA THR A 147 6.46 -2.73 -4.62
C THR A 147 6.12 -3.85 -3.64
N LEU A 148 4.96 -4.45 -3.77
CA LEU A 148 4.41 -5.47 -2.88
C LEU A 148 4.22 -6.78 -3.64
N PRO A 149 4.14 -7.93 -2.95
CA PRO A 149 3.69 -9.18 -3.57
C PRO A 149 2.32 -8.99 -4.21
N GLU A 150 2.03 -9.72 -5.28
CA GLU A 150 0.68 -9.81 -5.82
C GLU A 150 -0.24 -10.54 -4.84
N GLY A 151 -1.47 -10.04 -4.65
CA GLY A 151 -2.46 -10.57 -3.73
C GLY A 151 -3.51 -9.51 -3.35
N THR A 152 -4.39 -9.86 -2.43
CA THR A 152 -5.43 -8.96 -1.93
C THR A 152 -4.85 -7.94 -0.95
N LEU A 153 -4.82 -6.68 -1.36
CA LEU A 153 -4.32 -5.57 -0.55
C LEU A 153 -5.36 -5.16 0.49
N SER A 154 -4.93 -4.99 1.73
CA SER A 154 -5.73 -4.41 2.81
C SER A 154 -4.86 -3.56 3.74
N PHE A 155 -5.51 -2.68 4.51
CA PHE A 155 -4.86 -1.79 5.46
C PHE A 155 -5.44 -1.99 6.85
N GLU A 156 -4.59 -1.87 7.86
CA GLU A 156 -4.98 -1.96 9.26
C GLU A 156 -4.31 -0.82 10.06
N LEU A 157 -5.04 -0.26 11.04
CA LEU A 157 -4.46 0.71 11.96
C LEU A 157 -3.54 0.04 12.97
N LEU A 158 -2.36 0.62 13.18
CA LEU A 158 -1.45 0.23 14.24
C LEU A 158 -1.63 1.18 15.44
N GLY A 159 -2.68 0.91 16.22
CA GLY A 159 -3.07 1.76 17.35
C GLY A 159 -3.96 2.93 16.94
N GLU A 160 -4.32 3.76 17.91
CA GLU A 160 -5.21 4.90 17.68
C GLU A 160 -4.46 6.07 17.01
N PRO A 161 -5.13 6.78 16.06
CA PRO A 161 -4.59 7.99 15.49
C PRO A 161 -4.32 9.04 16.58
N ARG A 162 -3.17 9.69 16.51
CA ARG A 162 -2.79 10.73 17.49
C ARG A 162 -2.99 12.10 16.88
N VAL A 163 -3.84 12.91 17.52
CA VAL A 163 -4.09 14.30 17.11
C VAL A 163 -3.52 15.23 18.18
N GLY A 164 -2.62 16.11 17.77
CA GLY A 164 -2.02 17.15 18.59
C GLY A 164 -2.31 18.55 18.05
N ILE A 165 -1.67 19.58 18.62
CA ILE A 165 -1.83 20.96 18.16
C ILE A 165 -1.22 21.12 16.77
N GLY A 166 -2.07 21.20 15.75
CA GLY A 166 -1.65 21.40 14.36
C GLY A 166 -1.00 20.20 13.70
N THR A 167 -0.96 19.03 14.32
CA THR A 167 -0.39 17.81 13.75
C THR A 167 -1.27 16.60 14.03
N ALA A 168 -1.35 15.68 13.08
CA ALA A 168 -1.97 14.37 13.30
C ALA A 168 -1.03 13.27 12.74
N THR A 169 -1.00 12.13 13.41
CA THR A 169 -0.16 10.99 13.04
C THR A 169 -1.00 9.72 13.01
N VAL A 170 -0.92 8.98 11.92
CA VAL A 170 -1.59 7.70 11.70
C VAL A 170 -0.55 6.65 11.33
N GLN A 171 -0.57 5.51 12.02
CA GLN A 171 0.27 4.37 11.68
C GLN A 171 -0.57 3.29 11.01
N VAL A 172 -0.16 2.89 9.82
CA VAL A 172 -0.88 1.95 8.96
C VAL A 172 -0.02 0.73 8.69
N ALA A 173 -0.56 -0.46 8.92
CA ALA A 173 0.00 -1.71 8.42
C ALA A 173 -0.52 -1.95 6.99
N ILE A 174 0.35 -2.45 6.13
CA ILE A 174 0.04 -2.87 4.77
C ILE A 174 0.02 -4.39 4.77
N LEU A 175 -1.11 -4.99 4.40
CA LEU A 175 -1.30 -6.43 4.37
C LEU A 175 -1.58 -6.89 2.94
N ILE A 176 -1.04 -8.07 2.60
CA ILE A 176 -1.38 -8.81 1.39
C ILE A 176 -1.87 -10.18 1.83
N ASP A 177 -3.08 -10.56 1.41
CA ASP A 177 -3.76 -11.80 1.79
C ASP A 177 -3.81 -12.03 3.33
N GLY A 178 -3.94 -10.91 4.09
CA GLY A 178 -3.95 -10.91 5.55
C GLY A 178 -2.56 -10.98 6.20
N GLU A 179 -1.49 -11.17 5.44
CA GLU A 179 -0.12 -11.17 5.95
C GLU A 179 0.50 -9.76 5.88
N ARG A 180 1.09 -9.32 6.98
CA ARG A 180 1.72 -8.00 7.08
C ARG A 180 3.01 -7.93 6.26
N GLN A 181 3.03 -7.05 5.26
CA GLN A 181 4.19 -6.81 4.40
C GLN A 181 5.04 -5.62 4.88
N GLY A 182 4.43 -4.69 5.59
CA GLY A 182 5.11 -3.52 6.11
C GLY A 182 4.22 -2.61 6.94
N GLN A 183 4.81 -1.49 7.37
CA GLN A 183 4.08 -0.43 8.06
C GLN A 183 4.54 0.93 7.56
N HIS A 184 3.64 1.90 7.58
CA HIS A 184 3.94 3.26 7.20
C HIS A 184 3.34 4.24 8.21
N THR A 185 4.08 5.31 8.52
CA THR A 185 3.62 6.35 9.43
C THR A 185 3.33 7.60 8.62
N LEU A 186 2.08 8.01 8.59
CA LEU A 186 1.63 9.21 7.92
C LEU A 186 1.46 10.33 8.94
N ARG A 187 2.10 11.46 8.69
CA ARG A 187 1.98 12.67 9.49
C ARG A 187 1.26 13.74 8.68
N PHE A 188 0.26 14.34 9.27
CA PHE A 188 -0.52 15.42 8.67
C PHE A 188 -0.30 16.71 9.44
N ARG A 189 -0.34 17.83 8.75
CA ARG A 189 -0.38 19.19 9.32
C ARG A 189 -1.74 19.82 9.07
N ALA A 190 -2.25 20.49 10.08
CA ALA A 190 -3.42 21.34 9.95
C ALA A 190 -3.16 22.41 8.87
N PRO A 191 -4.18 22.76 8.08
CA PRO A 191 -4.05 23.85 7.15
C PRO A 191 -3.66 25.11 7.92
N THR A 192 -2.58 25.76 7.51
CA THR A 192 -2.30 27.10 7.98
C THR A 192 -3.39 27.97 7.39
N ARG A 193 -4.48 28.18 8.13
CA ARG A 193 -5.40 29.24 7.79
C ARG A 193 -4.56 30.50 7.88
N ALA A 194 -4.10 31.01 6.75
CA ALA A 194 -3.66 32.39 6.65
C ALA A 194 -4.88 33.23 7.06
N ARG A 195 -4.94 33.59 8.36
CA ARG A 195 -5.96 34.54 8.83
C ARG A 195 -5.70 35.79 8.00
N ALA A 196 -6.62 36.07 7.08
CA ALA A 196 -6.51 37.25 6.25
C ALA A 196 -6.38 38.44 7.22
N LEU A 197 -5.29 39.20 7.08
CA LEU A 197 -5.14 40.44 7.84
C LEU A 197 -6.26 41.37 7.42
N LEU A 198 -7.21 41.64 8.35
CA LEU A 198 -8.34 42.51 8.10
C LEU A 198 -8.01 43.96 8.40
N VAL A 199 -6.96 44.19 9.21
CA VAL A 199 -6.47 45.51 9.57
C VAL A 199 -4.94 45.49 9.51
N ARG A 200 -4.33 46.54 8.93
CA ARG A 200 -2.90 46.76 8.90
C ARG A 200 -2.45 47.87 9.81
N THR A 201 -1.21 47.79 10.27
CA THR A 201 -0.60 48.90 11.05
C THR A 201 -0.61 50.20 10.24
N GLY A 202 -1.09 51.29 10.90
CA GLY A 202 -1.24 52.59 10.25
C GLY A 202 -2.56 52.79 9.50
N GLU A 203 -3.38 51.76 9.36
CA GLU A 203 -4.68 51.82 8.70
C GLU A 203 -5.70 52.60 9.60
N THR A 204 -6.51 53.47 8.94
CA THR A 204 -7.64 54.11 9.63
C THR A 204 -8.78 53.12 9.77
N VAL A 205 -9.23 52.91 10.98
CA VAL A 205 -10.29 51.97 11.34
C VAL A 205 -11.44 52.66 12.02
N GLN A 206 -12.63 52.11 11.84
CA GLN A 206 -13.84 52.53 12.54
C GLN A 206 -13.92 51.85 13.91
N VAL A 207 -13.79 52.60 14.95
CA VAL A 207 -13.80 52.10 16.33
C VAL A 207 -15.20 52.23 16.92
N GLN A 208 -15.81 51.06 17.20
CA GLN A 208 -17.10 51.00 17.88
C GLN A 208 -16.90 50.88 19.38
N VAL A 209 -17.55 51.74 20.12
CA VAL A 209 -17.58 51.70 21.59
C VAL A 209 -19.04 51.48 22.01
N ARG A 210 -19.29 50.40 22.74
CA ARG A 210 -20.63 50.07 23.24
C ARG A 210 -20.65 50.11 24.75
N VAL A 211 -21.40 51.06 25.33
CA VAL A 211 -21.55 51.23 26.78
C VAL A 211 -23.02 51.39 27.08
N GLU A 212 -23.59 50.60 27.99
CA GLU A 212 -24.95 50.72 28.57
C GLU A 212 -26.07 51.03 27.53
N GLY A 213 -25.98 50.43 26.33
CA GLY A 213 -26.98 50.62 25.28
C GLY A 213 -26.68 51.80 24.32
N VAL A 214 -25.65 52.58 24.57
CA VAL A 214 -25.16 53.63 23.67
C VAL A 214 -24.05 53.08 22.81
N GLN A 215 -24.19 53.23 21.47
CA GLN A 215 -23.17 52.86 20.50
C GLN A 215 -22.57 54.16 19.93
N LEU A 216 -21.26 54.31 20.11
CA LEU A 216 -20.47 55.40 19.55
C LEU A 216 -19.51 54.86 18.50
N GLU A 217 -19.36 55.60 17.39
CA GLU A 217 -18.40 55.31 16.37
C GLU A 217 -17.42 56.44 16.21
N VAL A 218 -16.15 56.16 16.29
CA VAL A 218 -15.06 57.13 16.10
C VAL A 218 -14.00 56.58 15.18
N LEU A 219 -13.26 57.46 14.50
CA LEU A 219 -12.12 57.01 13.69
C LEU A 219 -10.88 56.89 14.54
N GLY A 220 -10.14 55.79 14.35
CA GLY A 220 -8.89 55.53 15.02
C GLY A 220 -7.83 55.04 14.03
N THR A 221 -6.58 55.04 14.44
CA THR A 221 -5.45 54.51 13.65
C THR A 221 -4.93 53.24 14.33
N ALA A 222 -4.93 52.12 13.61
CA ALA A 222 -4.40 50.87 14.08
C ALA A 222 -2.88 50.96 14.33
N ARG A 223 -2.41 50.52 15.50
CA ARG A 223 -0.99 50.49 15.85
C ARG A 223 -0.35 49.12 15.65
N ALA A 224 -1.16 48.11 15.31
CA ALA A 224 -0.72 46.76 14.96
C ALA A 224 -1.60 46.16 13.84
N SER A 225 -1.07 45.25 13.08
CA SER A 225 -1.85 44.46 12.13
C SER A 225 -2.50 43.28 12.84
N GLY A 226 -3.66 42.83 12.34
CA GLY A 226 -4.33 41.67 12.89
C GLY A 226 -5.43 41.09 12.00
N ALA A 227 -5.86 39.86 12.33
CA ALA A 227 -6.95 39.13 11.71
C ALA A 227 -8.24 39.28 12.56
N GLU A 228 -9.36 38.77 12.03
CA GLU A 228 -10.63 38.73 12.74
C GLU A 228 -10.52 38.13 14.14
N GLY A 229 -11.14 38.80 15.14
CA GLY A 229 -11.14 38.39 16.53
C GLY A 229 -9.87 38.75 17.33
N GLU A 230 -8.80 39.21 16.66
CA GLU A 230 -7.57 39.64 17.34
C GLU A 230 -7.74 41.02 17.98
N VAL A 231 -7.06 41.20 19.12
CA VAL A 231 -7.09 42.47 19.88
C VAL A 231 -5.84 43.28 19.57
N ILE A 232 -6.05 44.46 18.99
CA ILE A 232 -4.96 45.35 18.61
C ILE A 232 -5.05 46.70 19.34
N PRO A 233 -3.95 47.41 19.57
CA PRO A 233 -3.94 48.78 20.04
C PRO A 233 -4.36 49.73 18.90
N VAL A 234 -5.32 50.61 19.17
CA VAL A 234 -5.83 51.61 18.25
C VAL A 234 -5.74 52.99 18.89
N TYR A 235 -5.11 53.92 18.20
CA TYR A 235 -5.00 55.31 18.62
C TYR A 235 -6.21 56.11 18.13
N ILE A 236 -6.88 56.79 19.01
CA ILE A 236 -8.04 57.65 18.73
C ILE A 236 -7.59 59.12 18.80
N PRO A 237 -7.50 59.79 17.63
CA PRO A 237 -6.97 61.18 17.57
C PRO A 237 -7.80 62.21 18.38
N THR A 238 -9.13 62.04 18.42
CA THR A 238 -10.05 62.96 19.12
C THR A 238 -9.84 62.97 20.61
N THR A 239 -9.43 61.86 21.22
CA THR A 239 -9.19 61.74 22.67
C THR A 239 -7.71 61.68 23.02
N GLN A 240 -6.84 61.57 22.02
CA GLN A 240 -5.40 61.34 22.14
C GLN A 240 -5.02 60.10 22.97
N LYS A 241 -5.91 59.09 23.02
CA LYS A 241 -5.71 57.85 23.77
C LYS A 241 -5.55 56.65 22.85
N THR A 242 -4.80 55.69 23.33
CA THR A 242 -4.72 54.34 22.67
C THR A 242 -5.60 53.38 23.47
N VAL A 243 -6.53 52.76 22.79
CA VAL A 243 -7.44 51.75 23.35
C VAL A 243 -7.14 50.37 22.79
N ARG A 244 -7.50 49.30 23.50
CA ARG A 244 -7.47 47.94 23.00
C ARG A 244 -8.81 47.65 22.37
N ALA A 245 -8.76 47.21 21.10
CA ALA A 245 -9.98 46.91 20.35
C ALA A 245 -9.83 45.59 19.60
N ARG A 246 -10.91 44.83 19.54
CA ARG A 246 -11.01 43.56 18.81
C ARG A 246 -11.41 43.84 17.37
N ILE A 247 -10.73 43.22 16.44
CA ILE A 247 -11.08 43.30 15.02
C ILE A 247 -12.34 42.48 14.78
N VAL A 248 -13.41 43.11 14.28
CA VAL A 248 -14.68 42.48 13.95
C VAL A 248 -14.76 42.15 12.46
N GLU A 249 -14.37 43.11 11.63
CA GLU A 249 -14.32 42.95 10.16
C GLU A 249 -13.29 43.89 9.58
N LYS A 250 -13.13 43.86 8.25
CA LYS A 250 -12.16 44.70 7.55
C LYS A 250 -12.42 46.20 7.86
N GLY A 251 -11.43 46.86 8.46
CA GLY A 251 -11.48 48.28 8.77
C GLY A 251 -12.41 48.64 9.98
N ARG A 252 -12.97 47.65 10.69
CA ARG A 252 -13.83 47.88 11.86
C ARG A 252 -13.34 47.12 13.09
N VAL A 253 -13.31 47.82 14.22
CA VAL A 253 -12.87 47.28 15.51
C VAL A 253 -13.82 47.66 16.63
N GLU A 254 -13.97 46.82 17.65
CA GLU A 254 -14.81 47.06 18.83
C GLU A 254 -13.93 47.17 20.08
N VAL A 255 -14.13 48.23 20.88
CA VAL A 255 -13.35 48.44 22.10
C VAL A 255 -13.71 47.39 23.15
N ILE A 256 -12.69 46.83 23.78
CA ILE A 256 -12.81 45.98 24.96
C ILE A 256 -12.70 46.86 26.19
N LEU A 257 -13.81 47.00 26.92
CA LEU A 257 -13.90 47.74 28.18
C LEU A 257 -13.43 46.89 29.34
#